data_4fb9362c39c826dd6bc6ae594572e872
#
_entry.id   4fb9362c39c826dd6bc6ae594572e872
#
_cell.length_a   1.000
_cell.length_b   1.000
_cell.length_c   1.000
_cell.angle_alpha   90.00
_cell.angle_beta   90.00
_cell.angle_gamma   90.00
#
_symmetry.space_group_name_H-M   'P 1'
#
loop_
_entity.id
_entity.type
_entity.pdbx_description
1 polymer ?
#
loop_
_entity_poly.entity_id
_entity_poly.type
_entity_poly.pdbx_seq_one_letter_code
_entity_poly.pdbx_strand_id
1 'polypeptide(L)'
;DAEGTKTLLHKLADRGVNYIDTARGYTVSEEYLGYALEGIRDRFIIATKSMARTKEAMAEDIEKSLHNLRTDHIELYQVHNPSMEQLDQVQAAGGALEALQEARATGKIEHIGLTAHSVEVFCPGSGA
;
A
#
# COMPACT_ATOMS: atom_id res chain seq x y z
N ASP A 1 9.60 -15.63 -11.37
CA ASP A 1 10.35 -15.85 -10.14
C ASP A 1 11.01 -14.56 -9.63
N ALA A 2 11.64 -14.64 -8.48
CA ALA A 2 12.23 -13.45 -7.84
C ALA A 2 13.39 -12.87 -8.67
N GLU A 3 14.22 -13.70 -9.25
CA GLU A 3 15.34 -13.25 -10.08
C GLU A 3 14.85 -12.60 -11.39
N GLY A 4 13.84 -13.19 -12.01
CA GLY A 4 13.23 -12.60 -13.20
C GLY A 4 12.61 -11.25 -12.91
N THR A 5 11.92 -11.12 -11.79
CA THR A 5 11.33 -9.86 -11.35
C THR A 5 12.41 -8.81 -11.11
N LYS A 6 13.50 -9.19 -10.44
CA LYS A 6 14.61 -8.29 -10.17
C LYS A 6 15.21 -7.76 -11.47
N THR A 7 15.50 -8.65 -12.42
CA THR A 7 16.07 -8.26 -13.72
C THR A 7 15.13 -7.30 -14.46
N LEU A 8 13.82 -7.61 -14.47
CA LEU A 8 12.83 -6.77 -15.14
C LEU A 8 12.78 -5.37 -14.53
N LEU A 9 12.72 -5.28 -13.20
CA LEU A 9 12.62 -3.99 -12.53
C LEU A 9 13.85 -3.12 -12.74
N HIS A 10 15.04 -3.72 -12.74
CA HIS A 10 16.27 -2.97 -13.03
C HIS A 10 16.24 -2.40 -14.45
N LYS A 11 15.76 -3.18 -15.42
CA LYS A 11 15.63 -2.70 -16.81
C LYS A 11 14.61 -1.58 -16.93
N LEU A 12 13.46 -1.72 -16.23
CA LEU A 12 12.42 -0.69 -16.26
C LEU A 12 12.90 0.60 -15.61
N ALA A 13 13.63 0.51 -14.51
CA ALA A 13 14.20 1.68 -13.85
C ALA A 13 15.15 2.44 -14.78
N ASP A 14 15.98 1.70 -15.51
CA ASP A 14 16.91 2.31 -16.47
C ASP A 14 16.19 3.01 -17.62
N ARG A 15 14.93 2.65 -17.87
CA ARG A 15 14.09 3.25 -18.91
C ARG A 15 13.15 4.34 -18.37
N GLY A 16 13.30 4.71 -17.11
CA GLY A 16 12.51 5.78 -16.50
C GLY A 16 11.19 5.36 -15.88
N VAL A 17 10.89 4.08 -15.82
CA VAL A 17 9.70 3.59 -15.10
C VAL A 17 9.99 3.66 -13.61
N ASN A 18 9.13 4.36 -12.85
CA ASN A 18 9.38 4.61 -11.43
C ASN A 18 8.19 4.36 -10.51
N TYR A 19 7.11 3.74 -11.00
CA TYR A 19 5.92 3.49 -10.19
C TYR A 19 5.60 2.01 -10.15
N ILE A 20 5.34 1.50 -8.94
CA ILE A 20 4.98 0.09 -8.72
C ILE A 20 3.74 0.03 -7.84
N ASP A 21 2.73 -0.72 -8.27
CA ASP A 21 1.51 -0.95 -7.51
C ASP A 21 1.41 -2.43 -7.14
N THR A 22 1.17 -2.72 -5.87
CA THR A 22 1.03 -4.08 -5.36
C THR A 22 -0.04 -4.11 -4.28
N ALA A 23 -0.12 -5.21 -3.51
CA ALA A 23 -1.06 -5.34 -2.40
C ALA A 23 -0.63 -6.42 -1.43
N ARG A 24 -1.06 -6.29 -0.18
CA ARG A 24 -0.91 -7.34 0.83
C ARG A 24 -1.56 -8.65 0.39
N GLY A 25 -2.68 -8.56 -0.32
CA GLY A 25 -3.41 -9.74 -0.77
C GLY A 25 -2.88 -10.43 -2.01
N TYR A 26 -1.83 -9.91 -2.63
CA TYR A 26 -1.26 -10.48 -3.85
C TYR A 26 -0.19 -11.53 -3.52
N THR A 27 -0.56 -12.56 -2.80
CA THR A 27 0.26 -13.70 -2.41
C THR A 27 1.65 -13.25 -1.90
N VAL A 28 2.69 -13.40 -2.72
CA VAL A 28 4.07 -13.06 -2.34
C VAL A 28 4.61 -11.84 -3.11
N SER A 29 3.71 -11.03 -3.70
CA SER A 29 4.12 -9.89 -4.52
C SER A 29 5.01 -8.90 -3.77
N GLU A 30 4.63 -8.52 -2.54
CA GLU A 30 5.44 -7.60 -1.74
C GLU A 30 6.83 -8.18 -1.43
N GLU A 31 6.91 -9.47 -1.18
CA GLU A 31 8.19 -10.13 -0.87
C GLU A 31 9.11 -10.18 -2.09
N TYR A 32 8.54 -10.49 -3.25
CA TYR A 32 9.30 -10.49 -4.50
C TYR A 32 9.81 -9.09 -4.83
N LEU A 33 8.98 -8.07 -4.62
CA LEU A 33 9.39 -6.69 -4.85
C LEU A 33 10.49 -6.27 -3.88
N GLY A 34 10.40 -6.67 -2.61
CA GLY A 34 11.44 -6.38 -1.63
C GLY A 34 12.79 -6.92 -2.05
N TYR A 35 12.81 -8.14 -2.55
CA TYR A 35 14.03 -8.74 -3.10
C TYR A 35 14.50 -8.01 -4.37
N ALA A 36 13.55 -7.78 -5.28
CA ALA A 36 13.87 -7.23 -6.59
C ALA A 36 14.34 -5.77 -6.54
N LEU A 37 13.89 -5.02 -5.54
CA LEU A 37 14.23 -3.60 -5.40
C LEU A 37 15.49 -3.34 -4.59
N GLU A 38 16.15 -4.39 -4.11
CA GLU A 38 17.37 -4.23 -3.33
C GLU A 38 18.40 -3.42 -4.12
N GLY A 39 18.84 -2.32 -3.52
CA GLY A 39 19.79 -1.41 -4.15
C GLY A 39 19.19 -0.33 -5.05
N ILE A 40 17.89 -0.45 -5.42
CA ILE A 40 17.23 0.54 -6.28
C ILE A 40 15.89 1.01 -5.72
N ARG A 41 15.62 0.74 -4.44
CA ARG A 41 14.34 1.10 -3.81
C ARG A 41 13.96 2.57 -4.02
N ASP A 42 14.93 3.47 -3.87
CA ASP A 42 14.67 4.91 -3.92
C ASP A 42 14.37 5.42 -5.33
N ARG A 43 14.55 4.58 -6.33
CA ARG A 43 14.21 4.93 -7.71
C ARG A 43 12.72 4.73 -8.01
N PHE A 44 11.98 4.13 -7.08
CA PHE A 44 10.57 3.79 -7.31
C PHE A 44 9.65 4.42 -6.28
N ILE A 45 8.45 4.75 -6.74
CA ILE A 45 7.31 5.10 -5.91
C ILE A 45 6.50 3.81 -5.73
N ILE A 46 6.34 3.35 -4.50
CA ILE A 46 5.61 2.11 -4.23
C ILE A 46 4.23 2.43 -3.68
N ALA A 47 3.22 1.83 -4.29
CA ALA A 47 1.86 1.83 -3.79
C ALA A 47 1.48 0.39 -3.43
N THR A 48 0.96 0.20 -2.23
CA THR A 48 0.40 -1.08 -1.83
C THR A 48 -0.95 -0.84 -1.14
N LYS A 49 -1.65 -1.90 -0.80
CA LYS A 49 -2.99 -1.78 -0.25
C LYS A 49 -3.31 -2.96 0.64
N SER A 50 -4.24 -2.75 1.56
CA SER A 50 -4.67 -3.74 2.53
C SER A 50 -6.19 -3.79 2.63
N MET A 51 -6.72 -4.97 2.89
CA MET A 51 -8.15 -5.15 3.14
C MET A 51 -8.50 -5.02 4.62
N ALA A 52 -7.56 -4.65 5.47
CA ALA A 52 -7.80 -4.45 6.90
C ALA A 52 -8.79 -3.32 7.14
N ARG A 53 -9.68 -3.48 8.10
CA ARG A 53 -10.74 -2.51 8.41
C ARG A 53 -10.63 -1.96 9.83
N THR A 54 -9.88 -2.61 10.70
CA THR A 54 -9.65 -2.16 12.08
C THR A 54 -8.26 -1.56 12.22
N LYS A 55 -8.10 -0.73 13.26
CA LYS A 55 -6.83 -0.07 13.54
C LYS A 55 -5.70 -1.09 13.74
N GLU A 56 -5.96 -2.11 14.56
CA GLU A 56 -4.95 -3.12 14.90
C GLU A 56 -4.55 -3.93 13.66
N ALA A 57 -5.52 -4.37 12.87
CA ALA A 57 -5.25 -5.15 11.67
C ALA A 57 -4.49 -4.32 10.62
N MET A 58 -4.85 -3.05 10.47
CA MET A 58 -4.17 -2.18 9.51
C MET A 58 -2.74 -1.88 9.97
N ALA A 59 -2.54 -1.61 11.25
CA ALA A 59 -1.19 -1.37 11.77
C ALA A 59 -0.29 -2.58 11.55
N GLU A 60 -0.83 -3.77 11.78
CA GLU A 60 -0.09 -5.02 11.53
C GLU A 60 0.24 -5.19 10.06
N ASP A 61 -0.70 -4.91 9.18
CA ASP A 61 -0.47 -5.02 7.72
C ASP A 61 0.58 -4.02 7.24
N ILE A 62 0.58 -2.79 7.77
CA ILE A 62 1.60 -1.80 7.42
C ILE A 62 2.99 -2.32 7.79
N GLU A 63 3.15 -2.87 8.99
CA GLU A 63 4.43 -3.42 9.42
C GLU A 63 4.86 -4.61 8.56
N LYS A 64 3.92 -5.48 8.19
CA LYS A 64 4.20 -6.60 7.29
C LYS A 64 4.63 -6.13 5.91
N SER A 65 3.96 -5.11 5.38
CA SER A 65 4.34 -4.54 4.07
C SER A 65 5.75 -3.98 4.10
N LEU A 66 6.09 -3.22 5.14
CA LEU A 66 7.44 -2.67 5.29
C LEU A 66 8.49 -3.78 5.36
N HIS A 67 8.20 -4.83 6.13
CA HIS A 67 9.09 -5.97 6.26
C HIS A 67 9.26 -6.72 4.93
N ASN A 68 8.16 -7.00 4.25
CA ASN A 68 8.18 -7.74 2.98
C ASN A 68 8.90 -6.95 1.89
N LEU A 69 8.65 -5.66 1.82
CA LEU A 69 9.27 -4.77 0.83
C LEU A 69 10.70 -4.36 1.21
N ARG A 70 11.14 -4.74 2.40
CA ARG A 70 12.49 -4.44 2.92
C ARG A 70 12.80 -2.94 2.89
N THR A 71 11.83 -2.14 3.35
CA THR A 71 11.94 -0.68 3.34
C THR A 71 11.41 -0.11 4.65
N ASP A 72 11.79 1.11 4.96
CA ASP A 72 11.28 1.82 6.14
C ASP A 72 10.12 2.75 5.83
N HIS A 73 9.77 2.88 4.55
CA HIS A 73 8.68 3.76 4.13
C HIS A 73 8.01 3.26 2.85
N ILE A 74 6.73 3.64 2.67
CA ILE A 74 5.94 3.35 1.47
C ILE A 74 5.27 4.66 1.07
N GLU A 75 5.35 5.04 -0.21
CA GLU A 75 4.82 6.32 -0.66
C GLU A 75 3.30 6.39 -0.61
N LEU A 76 2.60 5.31 -1.01
CA LEU A 76 1.14 5.30 -1.00
C LEU A 76 0.61 4.00 -0.40
N TYR A 77 -0.15 4.12 0.68
CA TYR A 77 -0.81 2.97 1.31
C TYR A 77 -2.32 3.14 1.22
N GLN A 78 -3.00 2.14 0.67
CA GLN A 78 -4.41 2.27 0.30
C GLN A 78 -5.31 1.30 1.04
N VAL A 79 -6.54 1.74 1.29
CA VAL A 79 -7.63 0.86 1.74
C VAL A 79 -8.18 0.19 0.48
N HIS A 80 -8.15 -1.15 0.46
CA HIS A 80 -8.45 -1.93 -0.74
C HIS A 80 -9.93 -2.23 -0.85
N ASN A 81 -10.59 -1.60 -1.80
CA ASN A 81 -11.95 -1.89 -2.24
C ASN A 81 -12.95 -2.11 -1.09
N PRO A 82 -13.12 -1.17 -0.16
CA PRO A 82 -14.10 -1.32 0.91
C PRO A 82 -15.53 -1.17 0.36
N SER A 83 -16.46 -1.92 0.94
CA SER A 83 -17.88 -1.65 0.73
C SER A 83 -18.26 -0.38 1.49
N MET A 84 -19.49 0.12 1.29
CA MET A 84 -19.95 1.31 2.04
C MET A 84 -19.92 1.08 3.56
N GLU A 85 -20.34 -0.10 4.01
CA GLU A 85 -20.30 -0.44 5.42
C GLU A 85 -18.87 -0.52 5.93
N GLN A 86 -17.96 -1.09 5.15
CA GLN A 86 -16.56 -1.19 5.50
C GLN A 86 -15.89 0.18 5.52
N LEU A 87 -16.30 1.07 4.63
CA LEU A 87 -15.77 2.43 4.62
C LEU A 87 -16.14 3.18 5.90
N ASP A 88 -17.38 3.01 6.37
CA ASP A 88 -17.81 3.58 7.64
C ASP A 88 -16.98 3.02 8.80
N GLN A 89 -16.71 1.72 8.79
CA GLN A 89 -15.87 1.07 9.79
C GLN A 89 -14.44 1.61 9.77
N VAL A 90 -13.89 1.81 8.59
CA VAL A 90 -12.53 2.33 8.42
C VAL A 90 -12.40 3.74 8.99
N GLN A 91 -13.43 4.56 8.83
CA GLN A 91 -13.44 5.95 9.29
C GLN A 91 -13.84 6.11 10.75
N ALA A 92 -14.41 5.07 11.37
CA ALA A 92 -14.87 5.14 12.75
C ALA A 92 -13.70 5.10 13.74
N ALA A 93 -13.98 5.43 14.99
CA ALA A 93 -12.99 5.29 16.06
C ALA A 93 -12.53 3.84 16.15
N GLY A 94 -11.23 3.61 16.19
CA GLY A 94 -10.66 2.26 16.16
C GLY A 94 -10.63 1.63 14.79
N GLY A 95 -10.95 2.38 13.73
CA GLY A 95 -10.91 1.91 12.36
C GLY A 95 -9.52 2.03 11.72
N ALA A 96 -9.41 1.46 10.53
CA ALA A 96 -8.12 1.41 9.82
C ALA A 96 -7.53 2.78 9.52
N LEU A 97 -8.36 3.81 9.32
CA LEU A 97 -7.86 5.15 9.01
C LEU A 97 -6.98 5.70 10.13
N GLU A 98 -7.28 5.40 11.39
CA GLU A 98 -6.45 5.86 12.51
C GLU A 98 -5.03 5.30 12.42
N ALA A 99 -4.90 4.01 12.06
CA ALA A 99 -3.58 3.40 11.89
C ALA A 99 -2.82 4.03 10.73
N LEU A 100 -3.52 4.33 9.63
CA LEU A 100 -2.90 4.98 8.48
C LEU A 100 -2.43 6.40 8.82
N GLN A 101 -3.22 7.15 9.57
CA GLN A 101 -2.85 8.50 10.00
C GLN A 101 -1.64 8.47 10.93
N GLU A 102 -1.58 7.52 11.86
CA GLU A 102 -0.44 7.36 12.75
C GLU A 102 0.83 6.97 11.97
N ALA A 103 0.70 6.06 11.02
CA ALA A 103 1.83 5.65 10.18
C ALA A 103 2.34 6.82 9.34
N ARG A 104 1.44 7.65 8.83
CA ARG A 104 1.81 8.86 8.08
C ARG A 104 2.55 9.85 8.98
N ALA A 105 2.07 10.06 10.19
CA ALA A 105 2.69 10.98 11.14
C ALA A 105 4.10 10.54 11.53
N THR A 106 4.38 9.24 11.55
CA THR A 106 5.69 8.70 11.91
C THR A 106 6.61 8.47 10.71
N GLY A 107 6.14 8.77 9.49
CA GLY A 107 6.95 8.65 8.28
C GLY A 107 6.98 7.26 7.66
N LYS A 108 6.19 6.32 8.15
CA LYS A 108 6.10 4.98 7.57
C LYS A 108 5.38 4.98 6.22
N ILE A 109 4.41 5.86 6.04
CA ILE A 109 3.74 6.07 4.77
C ILE A 109 3.68 7.57 4.48
N GLU A 110 3.64 7.94 3.20
CA GLU A 110 3.59 9.36 2.82
C GLU A 110 2.17 9.82 2.50
N HIS A 111 1.39 8.96 1.84
CA HIS A 111 0.02 9.28 1.42
C HIS A 111 -0.92 8.13 1.73
N ILE A 112 -2.16 8.48 2.01
CA ILE A 112 -3.24 7.52 2.28
C ILE A 112 -4.16 7.55 1.07
N GLY A 113 -4.51 6.37 0.56
CA GLY A 113 -5.36 6.24 -0.62
C GLY A 113 -6.51 5.28 -0.42
N LEU A 114 -7.35 5.21 -1.44
CA LEU A 114 -8.53 4.35 -1.48
C LEU A 114 -8.65 3.77 -2.87
N THR A 115 -8.87 2.46 -2.96
CA THR A 115 -9.25 1.83 -4.23
C THR A 115 -10.67 1.30 -4.10
N ALA A 116 -11.46 1.39 -5.16
CA ALA A 116 -12.82 0.87 -5.15
C ALA A 116 -13.25 0.45 -6.54
N HIS A 117 -14.09 -0.58 -6.58
CA HIS A 117 -14.70 -1.04 -7.83
C HIS A 117 -16.11 -0.48 -8.01
N SER A 118 -16.63 0.25 -7.03
CA SER A 118 -17.96 0.83 -7.06
C SER A 118 -17.90 2.35 -7.06
N VAL A 119 -18.59 2.97 -7.98
CA VAL A 119 -18.73 4.43 -8.03
C VAL A 119 -19.37 4.97 -6.75
N GLU A 120 -20.25 4.19 -6.15
CA GLU A 120 -20.94 4.58 -4.92
C GLU A 120 -20.01 4.81 -3.74
N VAL A 121 -18.85 4.13 -3.72
CA VAL A 121 -17.85 4.35 -2.68
C VAL A 121 -17.22 5.73 -2.82
N PHE A 122 -17.02 6.20 -4.03
CA PHE A 122 -16.43 7.51 -4.28
C PHE A 122 -17.42 8.65 -4.09
N CYS A 123 -18.66 8.49 -4.57
CA CYS A 123 -19.63 9.58 -4.61
C CYS A 123 -19.91 10.23 -3.24
N PRO A 124 -20.14 9.49 -2.16
CA PRO A 124 -20.34 10.11 -0.85
C PRO A 124 -19.14 10.88 -0.34
N GLY A 125 -17.94 10.40 -0.68
CA GLY A 125 -16.71 11.08 -0.29
C GLY A 125 -16.37 12.24 -1.19
N SER A 126 -16.68 12.13 -2.48
CA SER A 126 -16.36 13.17 -3.47
C SER A 126 -17.27 14.39 -3.35
N GLY A 127 -18.44 14.22 -2.75
CA GLY A 127 -19.33 15.35 -2.48
C GLY A 127 -18.83 16.29 -1.41
N ALA A 128 -17.82 15.87 -0.73
CA ALA A 128 -17.23 16.63 0.35
C ALA A 128 -16.15 17.59 -0.18
#